data_838b962c1297ec940539517fe9af53f2
#
_entry.id   838b962c1297ec940539517fe9af53f2
#
_cell.length_a   1.000
_cell.length_b   1.000
_cell.length_c   1.000
_cell.angle_alpha   90.00
_cell.angle_beta   90.00
_cell.angle_gamma   90.00
#
_symmetry.space_group_name_H-M   'P 1'
#
loop_
_entity.id
_entity.type
_entity.pdbx_description
1 polymer ?
#
loop_
_entity_poly.entity_id
_entity_poly.type
_entity_poly.pdbx_seq_one_letter_code
_entity_poly.pdbx_strand_id
1 'polypeptide(L)'
;MRIAGTIALAVGLLSGALVTDARAERLIASVSNHRVTITPDYSGEQLVLFGSIERDADTPPNRVDYDLVVTVSGPRMTMVTRRKEKKLGIWINTDSREFLNVPAYLAVFANRPINSFASAEIQRRQQLGLNNIILTQRVAGDYADVVPGDPFRAAFVRLRTQHGLYREASNAVTFLTPTLFRVGIPLPSEVPTGTYDVDIKLFANGALITRTETAFEIVKVGFEQFVAETARRNGLLYGLATAMMAMATGWLASVIFRKD
;
A
#
# COMPACT_ATOMS: atom_id res chain seq x y z
N MET A 1 56.09 -40.83 -18.26
CA MET A 1 55.46 -39.75 -19.03
C MET A 1 53.93 -39.77 -18.85
N ARG A 2 53.40 -39.95 -17.60
CA ARG A 2 51.96 -40.03 -17.29
C ARG A 2 51.48 -39.14 -16.11
N ILE A 3 52.35 -38.31 -15.52
CA ILE A 3 52.05 -37.48 -14.35
C ILE A 3 51.88 -36.00 -14.74
N ALA A 4 52.39 -35.57 -15.91
CA ALA A 4 52.24 -34.17 -16.35
C ALA A 4 50.84 -33.81 -16.91
N GLY A 5 50.03 -34.80 -17.31
CA GLY A 5 48.69 -34.56 -17.90
C GLY A 5 47.57 -34.29 -16.88
N THR A 6 47.75 -34.74 -15.65
CA THR A 6 46.69 -34.61 -14.60
C THR A 6 46.75 -33.28 -13.87
N ILE A 7 47.88 -32.58 -13.86
CA ILE A 7 48.02 -31.27 -13.20
C ILE A 7 47.44 -30.15 -14.08
N ALA A 8 47.53 -30.28 -15.42
CA ALA A 8 46.96 -29.29 -16.34
C ALA A 8 45.41 -29.26 -16.35
N LEU A 9 44.78 -30.41 -16.06
CA LEU A 9 43.28 -30.49 -16.00
C LEU A 9 42.70 -29.91 -14.70
N ALA A 10 43.48 -29.95 -13.60
CA ALA A 10 43.01 -29.41 -12.30
C ALA A 10 43.10 -27.88 -12.21
N VAL A 11 44.00 -27.24 -12.96
CA VAL A 11 44.15 -25.77 -13.00
C VAL A 11 43.08 -25.12 -13.90
N GLY A 12 42.57 -25.84 -14.91
CA GLY A 12 41.50 -25.35 -15.79
C GLY A 12 40.11 -25.31 -15.15
N LEU A 13 39.87 -26.08 -14.08
CA LEU A 13 38.57 -26.13 -13.39
C LEU A 13 38.42 -25.11 -12.24
N LEU A 14 39.52 -24.42 -11.86
CA LEU A 14 39.48 -23.42 -10.80
C LEU A 14 39.24 -21.97 -11.30
N SER A 15 39.18 -21.76 -12.63
CA SER A 15 39.03 -20.43 -13.25
C SER A 15 37.58 -20.03 -13.51
N GLY A 16 36.59 -20.76 -13.01
CA GLY A 16 35.19 -20.67 -13.45
C GLY A 16 34.18 -20.17 -12.43
N ALA A 17 34.56 -19.37 -11.44
CA ALA A 17 33.55 -18.81 -10.54
C ALA A 17 33.97 -17.48 -9.90
N LEU A 18 34.36 -16.51 -10.70
CA LEU A 18 34.16 -15.11 -10.33
C LEU A 18 32.70 -14.80 -10.68
N VAL A 19 31.77 -15.21 -9.81
CA VAL A 19 30.45 -14.60 -9.75
C VAL A 19 30.72 -13.17 -9.28
N THR A 20 30.85 -12.26 -10.22
CA THR A 20 30.73 -10.83 -9.94
C THR A 20 29.33 -10.67 -9.45
N ASP A 21 29.15 -10.46 -8.14
CA ASP A 21 27.93 -9.88 -7.60
C ASP A 21 27.65 -8.60 -8.43
N ALA A 22 26.72 -8.70 -9.35
CA ALA A 22 26.22 -7.53 -10.06
C ALA A 22 25.53 -6.67 -9.00
N ARG A 23 26.29 -5.74 -8.40
CA ARG A 23 25.75 -4.78 -7.46
C ARG A 23 24.79 -3.91 -8.24
N ALA A 24 23.52 -4.14 -8.01
CA ALA A 24 22.44 -3.31 -8.50
C ALA A 24 22.40 -2.02 -7.66
N GLU A 25 22.00 -0.93 -8.30
CA GLU A 25 21.70 0.34 -7.60
C GLU A 25 20.80 0.06 -6.39
N ARG A 26 21.12 0.67 -5.25
CA ARG A 26 20.38 0.45 -4.02
C ARG A 26 19.34 1.55 -3.84
N LEU A 27 18.12 1.15 -3.53
CA LEU A 27 17.00 2.06 -3.27
C LEU A 27 16.72 2.08 -1.76
N ILE A 28 16.82 3.27 -1.15
CA ILE A 28 16.49 3.51 0.24
C ILE A 28 15.25 4.40 0.28
N ALA A 29 14.25 4.02 1.06
CA ALA A 29 13.04 4.81 1.21
C ALA A 29 12.46 4.70 2.63
N SER A 30 11.81 5.77 3.07
CA SER A 30 11.10 5.83 4.33
C SER A 30 9.88 6.74 4.22
N VAL A 31 8.85 6.44 5.01
CA VAL A 31 7.66 7.27 5.14
C VAL A 31 7.83 8.27 6.28
N SER A 32 7.21 9.45 6.16
CA SER A 32 7.26 10.52 7.17
C SER A 32 6.70 10.09 8.53
N ASN A 33 5.76 9.15 8.53
CA ASN A 33 5.17 8.60 9.74
C ASN A 33 4.82 7.13 9.51
N HIS A 34 5.33 6.24 10.36
CA HIS A 34 5.05 4.81 10.29
C HIS A 34 3.74 4.41 10.99
N ARG A 35 3.11 5.35 11.69
CA ARG A 35 1.83 5.12 12.36
C ARG A 35 0.90 6.31 12.20
N VAL A 36 -0.21 6.12 11.52
CA VAL A 36 -1.28 7.09 11.35
C VAL A 36 -2.42 6.75 12.29
N THR A 37 -2.93 7.76 13.01
CA THR A 37 -3.99 7.57 13.99
C THR A 37 -5.29 8.20 13.49
N ILE A 38 -6.33 7.39 13.32
CA ILE A 38 -7.67 7.85 12.98
C ILE A 38 -8.40 8.23 14.27
N THR A 39 -8.66 9.52 14.43
CA THR A 39 -9.49 10.10 15.50
C THR A 39 -10.92 10.32 14.98
N PRO A 40 -11.93 10.59 15.84
CA PRO A 40 -13.31 10.84 15.41
C PRO A 40 -13.47 12.03 14.45
N ASP A 41 -12.55 12.99 14.48
CA ASP A 41 -12.49 14.19 13.64
C ASP A 41 -11.58 14.03 12.41
N TYR A 42 -11.08 12.82 12.15
CA TYR A 42 -10.20 12.53 11.02
C TYR A 42 -10.91 12.79 9.68
N SER A 43 -10.38 13.73 8.92
CA SER A 43 -10.90 14.13 7.60
C SER A 43 -10.04 13.67 6.43
N GLY A 44 -8.97 12.93 6.72
CA GLY A 44 -7.94 12.50 5.78
C GLY A 44 -6.58 13.11 6.13
N GLU A 45 -5.51 12.48 5.68
CA GLU A 45 -4.13 12.89 5.90
C GLU A 45 -3.29 12.63 4.65
N GLN A 46 -2.20 13.35 4.51
CA GLN A 46 -1.22 13.09 3.46
C GLN A 46 0.10 12.67 4.08
N LEU A 47 0.49 11.41 3.90
CA LEU A 47 1.83 10.94 4.21
C LEU A 47 2.80 11.32 3.10
N VAL A 48 4.05 11.51 3.46
CA VAL A 48 5.12 11.74 2.49
C VAL A 48 6.11 10.60 2.55
N LEU A 49 6.34 9.97 1.42
CA LEU A 49 7.42 9.02 1.19
C LEU A 49 8.63 9.78 0.65
N PHE A 50 9.77 9.58 1.24
CA PHE A 50 11.08 10.05 0.76
C PHE A 50 11.95 8.86 0.43
N GLY A 51 12.79 9.00 -0.58
CA GLY A 51 13.77 7.97 -0.89
C GLY A 51 14.93 8.49 -1.70
N SER A 52 16.03 7.75 -1.63
CA SER A 52 17.26 8.04 -2.34
C SER A 52 17.75 6.81 -3.09
N ILE A 53 18.27 7.05 -4.29
CA ILE A 53 18.94 6.07 -5.13
C ILE A 53 20.43 6.17 -4.86
N GLU A 54 20.99 5.14 -4.24
CA GLU A 54 22.43 5.02 -4.09
C GLU A 54 23.01 4.40 -5.36
N ARG A 55 23.86 5.13 -6.03
CA ARG A 55 24.58 4.67 -7.22
C ARG A 55 25.80 3.88 -6.78
N ASP A 56 26.02 2.74 -7.43
CA ASP A 56 27.25 2.00 -7.26
C ASP A 56 28.37 2.57 -8.19
N ALA A 57 29.62 2.20 -7.90
CA ALA A 57 30.79 2.59 -8.72
C ALA A 57 30.67 2.14 -10.17
N ASP A 58 29.93 1.04 -10.42
CA ASP A 58 29.70 0.48 -11.76
C ASP A 58 28.50 1.10 -12.49
N THR A 59 27.75 2.03 -11.85
CA THR A 59 26.65 2.72 -12.50
C THR A 59 27.18 3.67 -13.57
N PRO A 60 26.72 3.54 -14.84
CA PRO A 60 27.16 4.45 -15.90
C PRO A 60 26.94 5.92 -15.49
N PRO A 61 27.97 6.78 -15.61
CA PRO A 61 27.89 8.17 -15.14
C PRO A 61 26.81 8.98 -15.86
N ASN A 62 26.40 8.57 -17.06
CA ASN A 62 25.39 9.21 -17.87
C ASN A 62 23.96 8.66 -17.67
N ARG A 63 23.73 7.78 -16.70
CA ARG A 63 22.38 7.30 -16.38
C ARG A 63 21.65 8.39 -15.59
N VAL A 64 20.88 9.22 -16.30
CA VAL A 64 20.16 10.38 -15.73
C VAL A 64 18.67 10.09 -15.60
N ASP A 65 18.11 9.20 -16.43
CA ASP A 65 16.67 8.97 -16.52
C ASP A 65 16.25 7.73 -15.72
N TYR A 66 15.83 7.96 -14.51
CA TYR A 66 15.16 6.95 -13.70
C TYR A 66 13.65 7.11 -13.78
N ASP A 67 12.98 5.97 -13.87
CA ASP A 67 11.54 5.88 -13.71
C ASP A 67 11.22 5.19 -12.39
N LEU A 68 10.32 5.77 -11.64
CA LEU A 68 9.93 5.27 -10.33
C LEU A 68 8.44 5.02 -10.27
N VAL A 69 8.08 3.82 -9.79
CA VAL A 69 6.70 3.47 -9.47
C VAL A 69 6.61 3.11 -8.00
N VAL A 70 5.72 3.80 -7.30
CA VAL A 70 5.38 3.55 -5.91
C VAL A 70 3.98 2.98 -5.84
N THR A 71 3.84 1.77 -5.33
CA THR A 71 2.55 1.11 -5.11
C THR A 71 2.29 0.99 -3.62
N VAL A 72 1.20 1.59 -3.16
CA VAL A 72 0.75 1.51 -1.76
C VAL A 72 -0.45 0.60 -1.69
N SER A 73 -0.33 -0.50 -0.95
CA SER A 73 -1.38 -1.51 -0.78
C SER A 73 -1.82 -1.58 0.68
N GLY A 74 -3.11 -1.34 0.94
CA GLY A 74 -3.71 -1.49 2.26
C GLY A 74 -4.03 -2.94 2.64
N PRO A 75 -4.66 -3.16 3.80
CA PRO A 75 -5.01 -4.48 4.29
C PRO A 75 -5.86 -5.23 3.25
N ARG A 76 -5.62 -6.54 3.16
CA ARG A 76 -6.31 -7.40 2.19
C ARG A 76 -7.58 -7.99 2.79
N MET A 77 -8.65 -7.97 2.02
CA MET A 77 -9.95 -8.50 2.44
C MET A 77 -10.74 -9.08 1.26
N THR A 78 -11.76 -9.86 1.58
CA THR A 78 -12.71 -10.37 0.60
C THR A 78 -13.80 -9.33 0.34
N MET A 79 -14.09 -9.04 -0.92
CA MET A 79 -15.09 -8.05 -1.34
C MET A 79 -16.03 -8.61 -2.39
N VAL A 80 -17.30 -8.19 -2.34
CA VAL A 80 -18.34 -8.63 -3.28
C VAL A 80 -18.81 -7.45 -4.12
N THR A 81 -18.77 -7.62 -5.43
CA THR A 81 -19.39 -6.70 -6.39
C THR A 81 -20.69 -7.28 -6.89
N ARG A 82 -21.78 -6.52 -6.82
CA ARG A 82 -23.12 -6.95 -7.24
C ARG A 82 -23.61 -6.12 -8.41
N ARG A 83 -24.25 -6.80 -9.37
CA ARG A 83 -24.94 -6.14 -10.46
C ARG A 83 -26.42 -6.00 -10.14
N LYS A 84 -26.90 -4.77 -10.20
CA LYS A 84 -28.33 -4.45 -10.03
C LYS A 84 -28.97 -4.29 -11.38
N GLU A 85 -30.17 -4.88 -11.54
CA GLU A 85 -31.03 -4.70 -12.70
C GLU A 85 -32.45 -4.31 -12.27
N LYS A 86 -33.09 -3.50 -13.08
CA LYS A 86 -34.47 -3.08 -12.83
C LYS A 86 -35.41 -4.13 -13.45
N LYS A 87 -36.14 -4.86 -12.59
CA LYS A 87 -37.18 -5.84 -13.02
C LYS A 87 -38.49 -5.45 -12.38
N LEU A 88 -39.55 -5.36 -13.17
CA LEU A 88 -40.90 -4.95 -12.73
C LEU A 88 -40.93 -3.66 -11.91
N GLY A 89 -40.08 -2.68 -12.26
CA GLY A 89 -40.01 -1.39 -11.58
C GLY A 89 -39.11 -1.33 -10.33
N ILE A 90 -38.64 -2.45 -9.82
CA ILE A 90 -37.77 -2.54 -8.64
C ILE A 90 -36.34 -2.92 -9.02
N TRP A 91 -35.34 -2.43 -8.24
CA TRP A 91 -33.94 -2.79 -8.41
C TRP A 91 -33.62 -4.05 -7.61
N ILE A 92 -33.20 -5.11 -8.30
CA ILE A 92 -32.79 -6.35 -7.68
C ILE A 92 -31.34 -6.70 -8.03
N ASN A 93 -30.64 -7.40 -7.14
CA ASN A 93 -29.33 -7.95 -7.42
C ASN A 93 -29.50 -9.22 -8.27
N THR A 94 -29.03 -9.19 -9.52
CA THR A 94 -29.16 -10.32 -10.46
C THR A 94 -27.93 -11.19 -10.52
N ASP A 95 -26.75 -10.61 -10.24
CA ASP A 95 -25.49 -11.32 -10.30
C ASP A 95 -24.48 -10.73 -9.31
N SER A 96 -23.49 -11.52 -8.91
CA SER A 96 -22.43 -11.07 -8.00
C SER A 96 -21.12 -11.79 -8.27
N ARG A 97 -20.00 -11.09 -7.96
CA ARG A 97 -18.65 -11.65 -7.97
C ARG A 97 -17.98 -11.38 -6.65
N GLU A 98 -17.39 -12.41 -6.09
CA GLU A 98 -16.57 -12.34 -4.89
C GLU A 98 -15.10 -12.31 -5.28
N PHE A 99 -14.43 -11.21 -4.90
CA PHE A 99 -13.01 -11.02 -5.06
C PHE A 99 -12.30 -11.32 -3.74
N LEU A 100 -11.37 -12.26 -3.77
CA LEU A 100 -10.68 -12.76 -2.58
C LEU A 100 -9.34 -12.08 -2.41
N ASN A 101 -8.97 -11.77 -1.17
CA ASN A 101 -7.66 -11.25 -0.82
C ASN A 101 -7.24 -10.01 -1.63
N VAL A 102 -8.18 -9.10 -1.86
CA VAL A 102 -7.92 -7.86 -2.59
C VAL A 102 -7.56 -6.71 -1.63
N PRO A 103 -6.66 -5.80 -2.02
CA PRO A 103 -6.30 -4.67 -1.16
C PRO A 103 -7.49 -3.75 -0.95
N ALA A 104 -7.75 -3.38 0.30
CA ALA A 104 -8.82 -2.44 0.64
C ALA A 104 -8.50 -1.00 0.22
N TYR A 105 -7.23 -0.68 0.05
CA TYR A 105 -6.70 0.56 -0.49
C TYR A 105 -5.60 0.23 -1.49
N LEU A 106 -5.56 0.92 -2.62
CA LEU A 106 -4.51 0.76 -3.61
C LEU A 106 -4.20 2.10 -4.29
N ALA A 107 -2.97 2.56 -4.16
CA ALA A 107 -2.52 3.76 -4.85
C ALA A 107 -1.24 3.47 -5.63
N VAL A 108 -1.21 3.88 -6.88
CA VAL A 108 -0.06 3.75 -7.77
C VAL A 108 0.39 5.13 -8.19
N PHE A 109 1.62 5.47 -7.89
CA PHE A 109 2.24 6.77 -8.21
C PHE A 109 3.46 6.54 -9.09
N ALA A 110 3.59 7.34 -10.13
CA ALA A 110 4.75 7.31 -11.02
C ALA A 110 5.28 8.72 -11.29
N ASN A 111 6.55 8.83 -11.69
CA ASN A 111 7.14 10.11 -12.10
C ASN A 111 6.69 10.55 -13.51
N ARG A 112 6.29 9.61 -14.36
CA ARG A 112 5.69 9.84 -15.67
C ARG A 112 4.72 8.71 -16.02
N PRO A 113 3.92 8.82 -17.09
CA PRO A 113 2.99 7.76 -17.50
C PRO A 113 3.70 6.40 -17.64
N ILE A 114 3.19 5.36 -17.00
CA ILE A 114 3.83 4.02 -16.94
C ILE A 114 4.02 3.44 -18.34
N ASN A 115 3.08 3.69 -19.26
CA ASN A 115 3.15 3.23 -20.63
C ASN A 115 4.27 3.90 -21.45
N SER A 116 4.86 5.01 -20.99
CA SER A 116 5.95 5.69 -21.67
C SER A 116 7.32 5.03 -21.45
N PHE A 117 7.48 4.20 -20.40
CA PHE A 117 8.74 3.55 -20.08
C PHE A 117 8.64 2.04 -19.88
N ALA A 118 7.47 1.49 -19.57
CA ALA A 118 7.28 0.07 -19.36
C ALA A 118 6.38 -0.53 -20.44
N SER A 119 6.84 -1.62 -21.08
CA SER A 119 6.03 -2.37 -22.04
C SER A 119 4.81 -3.01 -21.36
N ALA A 120 3.77 -3.34 -22.10
CA ALA A 120 2.57 -3.99 -21.58
C ALA A 120 2.88 -5.34 -20.87
N GLU A 121 3.92 -6.03 -21.30
CA GLU A 121 4.37 -7.27 -20.65
C GLU A 121 4.99 -6.99 -19.27
N ILE A 122 5.87 -5.97 -19.18
CA ILE A 122 6.48 -5.54 -17.91
C ILE A 122 5.41 -5.03 -16.96
N GLN A 123 4.45 -4.25 -17.46
CA GLN A 123 3.33 -3.76 -16.64
C GLN A 123 2.54 -4.90 -16.01
N ARG A 124 2.19 -5.94 -16.78
CA ARG A 124 1.50 -7.14 -16.26
C ARG A 124 2.37 -7.92 -15.30
N ARG A 125 3.63 -8.20 -15.67
CA ARG A 125 4.55 -8.99 -14.85
C ARG A 125 4.85 -8.33 -13.52
N GLN A 126 5.01 -7.01 -13.51
CA GLN A 126 5.31 -6.22 -12.32
C GLN A 126 4.06 -5.64 -11.64
N GLN A 127 2.86 -5.94 -12.15
CA GLN A 127 1.57 -5.45 -11.64
C GLN A 127 1.52 -3.92 -11.53
N LEU A 128 2.00 -3.23 -12.56
CA LEU A 128 2.03 -1.77 -12.59
C LEU A 128 0.68 -1.21 -13.05
N GLY A 129 0.12 -0.28 -12.27
CA GLY A 129 -1.15 0.36 -12.56
C GLY A 129 -2.37 -0.45 -12.09
N LEU A 130 -3.52 0.21 -11.98
CA LEU A 130 -4.77 -0.39 -11.50
C LEU A 130 -5.31 -1.49 -12.42
N ASN A 131 -4.97 -1.43 -13.70
CA ASN A 131 -5.43 -2.42 -14.68
C ASN A 131 -4.66 -3.74 -14.61
N ASN A 132 -3.49 -3.77 -13.97
CA ASN A 132 -2.61 -4.92 -13.92
C ASN A 132 -2.57 -5.62 -12.54
N ILE A 133 -3.41 -5.19 -11.61
CA ILE A 133 -3.54 -5.86 -10.31
C ILE A 133 -4.18 -7.24 -10.47
N ILE A 134 -3.73 -8.20 -9.68
CA ILE A 134 -4.34 -9.52 -9.61
C ILE A 134 -5.59 -9.44 -8.74
N LEU A 135 -6.74 -9.80 -9.30
CA LEU A 135 -8.03 -9.90 -8.62
C LEU A 135 -8.48 -11.36 -8.63
N THR A 136 -8.13 -12.10 -7.59
CA THR A 136 -8.49 -13.51 -7.46
C THR A 136 -9.99 -13.66 -7.15
N GLN A 137 -10.68 -14.51 -7.89
CA GLN A 137 -12.07 -14.91 -7.66
C GLN A 137 -12.20 -16.42 -7.49
N ARG A 138 -13.26 -16.88 -6.83
CA ARG A 138 -13.62 -18.29 -6.80
C ARG A 138 -14.46 -18.63 -8.03
N VAL A 139 -14.01 -19.59 -8.82
CA VAL A 139 -14.71 -20.11 -9.99
C VAL A 139 -14.84 -21.62 -9.85
N ALA A 140 -16.06 -22.15 -9.73
CA ALA A 140 -16.35 -23.58 -9.65
C ALA A 140 -15.47 -24.39 -8.67
N GLY A 141 -15.05 -23.76 -7.55
CA GLY A 141 -14.21 -24.40 -6.53
C GLY A 141 -12.71 -24.06 -6.65
N ASP A 142 -12.26 -23.54 -7.77
CA ASP A 142 -10.88 -23.13 -8.00
C ASP A 142 -10.71 -21.62 -7.87
N TYR A 143 -9.46 -21.20 -7.64
CA TYR A 143 -9.08 -19.80 -7.59
C TYR A 143 -8.45 -19.40 -8.91
N ALA A 144 -9.00 -18.38 -9.56
CA ALA A 144 -8.46 -17.85 -10.81
C ALA A 144 -8.37 -16.31 -10.76
N ASP A 145 -7.39 -15.76 -11.46
CA ASP A 145 -7.38 -14.33 -11.71
C ASP A 145 -8.50 -13.96 -12.69
N VAL A 146 -9.09 -12.80 -12.49
CA VAL A 146 -10.18 -12.32 -13.35
C VAL A 146 -9.58 -11.82 -14.66
N VAL A 147 -10.11 -12.34 -15.77
CA VAL A 147 -9.68 -11.95 -17.12
C VAL A 147 -9.77 -10.44 -17.31
N PRO A 148 -8.72 -9.79 -17.89
CA PRO A 148 -8.81 -8.40 -18.30
C PRO A 148 -10.04 -8.19 -19.21
N GLY A 149 -10.89 -7.21 -18.87
CA GLY A 149 -12.14 -6.95 -19.60
C GLY A 149 -13.41 -7.54 -18.96
N ASP A 150 -13.29 -8.29 -17.86
CA ASP A 150 -14.46 -8.72 -17.08
C ASP A 150 -15.22 -7.48 -16.54
N PRO A 151 -16.54 -7.38 -16.78
CA PRO A 151 -17.33 -6.22 -16.37
C PRO A 151 -17.40 -6.06 -14.84
N PHE A 152 -17.32 -7.14 -14.05
CA PHE A 152 -17.26 -7.04 -12.59
C PHE A 152 -15.93 -6.50 -12.11
N ARG A 153 -14.81 -6.88 -12.77
CA ARG A 153 -13.50 -6.29 -12.51
C ARG A 153 -13.51 -4.79 -12.77
N ALA A 154 -13.99 -4.39 -13.94
CA ALA A 154 -14.07 -2.96 -14.31
C ALA A 154 -14.96 -2.18 -13.33
N ALA A 155 -16.11 -2.75 -12.95
CA ALA A 155 -17.01 -2.15 -11.97
C ALA A 155 -16.37 -2.05 -10.58
N PHE A 156 -15.66 -3.09 -10.13
CA PHE A 156 -14.95 -3.10 -8.86
C PHE A 156 -13.91 -1.97 -8.79
N VAL A 157 -12.99 -1.91 -9.76
CA VAL A 157 -11.94 -0.86 -9.81
C VAL A 157 -12.58 0.52 -9.87
N ARG A 158 -13.59 0.73 -10.73
CA ARG A 158 -14.30 2.01 -10.85
C ARG A 158 -14.93 2.45 -9.54
N LEU A 159 -15.66 1.56 -8.85
CA LEU A 159 -16.30 1.88 -7.55
C LEU A 159 -15.27 2.24 -6.50
N ARG A 160 -14.17 1.48 -6.41
CA ARG A 160 -13.08 1.79 -5.45
C ARG A 160 -12.41 3.12 -5.77
N THR A 161 -12.27 3.46 -7.06
CA THR A 161 -11.72 4.76 -7.49
C THR A 161 -12.68 5.91 -7.15
N GLN A 162 -13.99 5.72 -7.33
CA GLN A 162 -15.01 6.72 -6.96
C GLN A 162 -15.01 7.02 -5.45
N HIS A 163 -14.74 6.03 -4.60
CA HIS A 163 -14.57 6.20 -3.15
C HIS A 163 -13.18 6.72 -2.75
N GLY A 164 -12.30 7.04 -3.70
CA GLY A 164 -10.95 7.51 -3.41
C GLY A 164 -10.00 6.46 -2.81
N LEU A 165 -10.43 5.20 -2.77
CA LEU A 165 -9.67 4.09 -2.19
C LEU A 165 -8.72 3.44 -3.18
N TYR A 166 -9.00 3.57 -4.49
CA TYR A 166 -8.09 3.19 -5.57
C TYR A 166 -7.71 4.43 -6.34
N ARG A 167 -6.40 4.62 -6.58
CA ARG A 167 -5.88 5.79 -7.26
C ARG A 167 -4.67 5.43 -8.11
N GLU A 168 -4.63 5.99 -9.31
CA GLU A 168 -3.44 5.98 -10.16
C GLU A 168 -3.11 7.42 -10.52
N ALA A 169 -1.87 7.84 -10.33
CA ALA A 169 -1.42 9.18 -10.63
C ALA A 169 -0.03 9.17 -11.26
N SER A 170 0.02 9.53 -12.53
CA SER A 170 1.24 9.88 -13.24
C SER A 170 1.73 11.25 -12.78
N ASN A 171 3.03 11.50 -12.83
CA ASN A 171 3.68 12.74 -12.39
C ASN A 171 3.49 13.07 -10.89
N ALA A 172 3.19 12.06 -10.07
CA ALA A 172 3.03 12.21 -8.62
C ALA A 172 4.33 11.98 -7.83
N VAL A 173 5.31 11.31 -8.44
CA VAL A 173 6.66 11.19 -7.92
C VAL A 173 7.47 12.38 -8.39
N THR A 174 8.04 13.14 -7.46
CA THR A 174 8.89 14.31 -7.76
C THR A 174 10.33 14.01 -7.40
N PHE A 175 11.22 14.08 -8.37
CA PHE A 175 12.65 14.07 -8.12
C PHE A 175 13.11 15.46 -7.67
N LEU A 176 13.68 15.56 -6.47
CA LEU A 176 14.24 16.80 -5.91
C LEU A 176 15.69 17.00 -6.37
N THR A 177 16.40 15.89 -6.56
CA THR A 177 17.72 15.81 -7.18
C THR A 177 17.69 14.58 -8.12
N PRO A 178 18.72 14.34 -8.94
CA PRO A 178 18.75 13.13 -9.78
C PRO A 178 18.62 11.80 -9.03
N THR A 179 18.83 11.81 -7.72
CA THR A 179 18.79 10.59 -6.88
C THR A 179 17.79 10.67 -5.72
N LEU A 180 17.36 11.87 -5.32
CA LEU A 180 16.42 12.05 -4.21
C LEU A 180 15.00 12.30 -4.73
N PHE A 181 14.03 11.54 -4.26
CA PHE A 181 12.63 11.68 -4.66
C PHE A 181 11.70 11.79 -3.45
N ARG A 182 10.52 12.33 -3.70
CA ARG A 182 9.41 12.35 -2.77
C ARG A 182 8.09 12.01 -3.46
N VAL A 183 7.16 11.46 -2.67
CA VAL A 183 5.79 11.13 -3.09
C VAL A 183 4.82 11.48 -2.00
N GLY A 184 3.73 12.17 -2.32
CA GLY A 184 2.61 12.37 -1.41
C GLY A 184 1.61 11.22 -1.52
N ILE A 185 1.33 10.55 -0.41
CA ILE A 185 0.36 9.45 -0.31
C ILE A 185 -0.90 9.98 0.38
N PRO A 186 -1.97 10.29 -0.35
CA PRO A 186 -3.21 10.76 0.24
C PRO A 186 -3.98 9.60 0.88
N LEU A 187 -4.34 9.76 2.14
CA LEU A 187 -5.19 8.85 2.89
C LEU A 187 -6.57 9.49 3.05
N PRO A 188 -7.62 8.97 2.41
CA PRO A 188 -8.97 9.53 2.54
C PRO A 188 -9.55 9.28 3.93
N SER A 189 -10.64 9.99 4.27
CA SER A 189 -11.33 9.83 5.56
C SER A 189 -11.85 8.41 5.82
N GLU A 190 -12.21 7.68 4.74
CA GLU A 190 -12.71 6.30 4.81
C GLU A 190 -11.61 5.24 4.67
N VAL A 191 -10.34 5.63 4.90
CA VAL A 191 -9.22 4.71 4.76
C VAL A 191 -9.34 3.54 5.76
N PRO A 192 -9.22 2.28 5.31
CA PRO A 192 -9.29 1.12 6.20
C PRO A 192 -8.11 1.07 7.18
N THR A 193 -8.38 0.65 8.42
CA THR A 193 -7.34 0.41 9.43
C THR A 193 -6.57 -0.89 9.14
N GLY A 194 -5.29 -0.91 9.47
CA GLY A 194 -4.40 -2.06 9.29
C GLY A 194 -3.02 -1.67 8.78
N THR A 195 -2.25 -2.67 8.36
CA THR A 195 -0.91 -2.50 7.79
C THR A 195 -0.98 -2.17 6.31
N TYR A 196 -0.16 -1.23 5.90
CA TYR A 196 -0.02 -0.75 4.52
C TYR A 196 1.39 -1.03 4.04
N ASP A 197 1.51 -1.78 2.95
CA ASP A 197 2.77 -2.08 2.30
C ASP A 197 3.02 -1.04 1.20
N VAL A 198 4.22 -0.51 1.18
CA VAL A 198 4.69 0.46 0.17
C VAL A 198 5.80 -0.21 -0.62
N ASP A 199 5.50 -0.55 -1.86
CA ASP A 199 6.40 -1.20 -2.80
C ASP A 199 6.93 -0.16 -3.80
N ILE A 200 8.24 0.02 -3.81
CA ILE A 200 8.92 1.02 -4.64
C ILE A 200 9.78 0.29 -5.65
N LYS A 201 9.51 0.53 -6.93
CA LYS A 201 10.20 -0.09 -8.06
C LYS A 201 10.93 0.97 -8.87
N LEU A 202 12.22 0.77 -9.07
CA LEU A 202 13.08 1.62 -9.88
C LEU A 202 13.32 0.97 -11.24
N PHE A 203 13.08 1.73 -12.28
CA PHE A 203 13.31 1.34 -13.66
C PHE A 203 14.35 2.25 -14.31
N ALA A 204 15.09 1.70 -15.25
CA ALA A 204 15.91 2.46 -16.19
C ALA A 204 15.85 1.78 -17.57
N ASN A 205 15.69 2.58 -18.63
CA ASN A 205 15.54 2.09 -19.99
C ASN A 205 14.48 0.98 -20.15
N GLY A 206 13.39 1.07 -19.39
CA GLY A 206 12.29 0.10 -19.41
C GLY A 206 12.55 -1.20 -18.65
N ALA A 207 13.72 -1.40 -18.06
CA ALA A 207 14.04 -2.57 -17.25
C ALA A 207 13.92 -2.26 -15.74
N LEU A 208 13.41 -3.21 -14.95
CA LEU A 208 13.41 -3.12 -13.49
C LEU A 208 14.86 -3.27 -13.00
N ILE A 209 15.37 -2.26 -12.30
CA ILE A 209 16.72 -2.23 -11.75
C ILE A 209 16.73 -2.77 -10.31
N THR A 210 15.87 -2.21 -9.46
CA THR A 210 15.81 -2.61 -8.06
C THR A 210 14.40 -2.35 -7.49
N ARG A 211 14.11 -3.01 -6.38
CA ARG A 211 12.86 -2.90 -5.63
C ARG A 211 13.17 -2.77 -4.16
N THR A 212 12.42 -1.95 -3.47
CA THR A 212 12.46 -1.88 -2.00
C THR A 212 11.05 -1.77 -1.46
N GLU A 213 10.87 -2.23 -0.23
CA GLU A 213 9.57 -2.21 0.45
C GLU A 213 9.72 -1.50 1.79
N THR A 214 8.70 -0.74 2.15
CA THR A 214 8.51 -0.19 3.49
C THR A 214 7.05 -0.32 3.88
N ALA A 215 6.72 -0.09 5.15
CA ALA A 215 5.36 -0.23 5.62
C ALA A 215 5.02 0.86 6.63
N PHE A 216 3.72 1.14 6.76
CA PHE A 216 3.15 1.95 7.82
C PHE A 216 1.83 1.34 8.30
N GLU A 217 1.39 1.73 9.47
CA GLU A 217 0.18 1.22 10.10
C GLU A 217 -0.85 2.32 10.29
N ILE A 218 -2.12 2.02 9.98
CA ILE A 218 -3.25 2.89 10.30
C ILE A 218 -4.04 2.25 11.43
N VAL A 219 -4.15 2.97 12.55
CA VAL A 219 -4.87 2.53 13.74
C VAL A 219 -5.99 3.48 14.09
N LYS A 220 -7.11 2.94 14.55
CA LYS A 220 -8.21 3.76 15.07
C LYS A 220 -8.05 3.90 16.57
N VAL A 221 -8.06 5.13 17.04
CA VAL A 221 -8.08 5.43 18.48
C VAL A 221 -9.53 5.53 18.91
N GLY A 222 -9.98 4.60 19.75
CA GLY A 222 -11.31 4.60 20.33
C GLY A 222 -11.38 5.49 21.58
N PHE A 223 -12.62 5.81 22.01
CA PHE A 223 -12.89 6.54 23.25
C PHE A 223 -12.22 5.90 24.46
N GLU A 224 -12.14 4.57 24.52
CA GLU A 224 -11.46 3.83 25.59
C GLU A 224 -9.97 4.17 25.70
N GLN A 225 -9.29 4.31 24.57
CA GLN A 225 -7.87 4.69 24.55
C GLN A 225 -7.68 6.15 24.95
N PHE A 226 -8.57 7.06 24.51
CA PHE A 226 -8.59 8.45 24.94
C PHE A 226 -8.76 8.55 26.47
N VAL A 227 -9.72 7.83 27.03
CA VAL A 227 -9.96 7.78 28.49
C VAL A 227 -8.74 7.22 29.22
N ALA A 228 -8.17 6.11 28.75
CA ALA A 228 -6.99 5.50 29.36
C ALA A 228 -5.75 6.43 29.31
N GLU A 229 -5.52 7.10 28.20
CA GLU A 229 -4.41 8.04 28.03
C GLU A 229 -4.59 9.28 28.90
N THR A 230 -5.82 9.82 28.96
CA THR A 230 -6.18 10.96 29.84
C THR A 230 -6.01 10.60 31.32
N ALA A 231 -6.43 9.41 31.70
CA ALA A 231 -6.25 8.90 33.06
C ALA A 231 -4.77 8.75 33.46
N ARG A 232 -3.91 8.34 32.51
CA ARG A 232 -2.46 8.21 32.75
C ARG A 232 -1.73 9.54 32.77
N ARG A 233 -2.04 10.45 31.81
CA ARG A 233 -1.36 11.75 31.70
C ARG A 233 -1.81 12.76 32.76
N ASN A 234 -3.09 12.79 33.07
CA ASN A 234 -3.72 13.78 33.95
C ASN A 234 -4.59 13.10 35.01
N GLY A 235 -4.02 12.15 35.77
CA GLY A 235 -4.75 11.33 36.74
C GLY A 235 -5.57 12.12 37.77
N LEU A 236 -5.05 13.27 38.23
CA LEU A 236 -5.77 14.16 39.16
C LEU A 236 -7.01 14.79 38.51
N LEU A 237 -6.88 15.31 37.28
CA LEU A 237 -8.00 15.91 36.55
C LEU A 237 -9.06 14.83 36.19
N TYR A 238 -8.62 13.65 35.79
CA TYR A 238 -9.49 12.53 35.52
C TYR A 238 -10.25 12.09 36.79
N GLY A 239 -9.54 11.93 37.93
CA GLY A 239 -10.16 11.59 39.21
C GLY A 239 -11.16 12.65 39.70
N LEU A 240 -10.86 13.93 39.51
CA LEU A 240 -11.79 15.02 39.85
C LEU A 240 -13.03 15.00 38.96
N ALA A 241 -12.87 14.80 37.65
CA ALA A 241 -13.96 14.74 36.69
C ALA A 241 -14.88 13.55 36.98
N THR A 242 -14.34 12.36 37.25
CA THR A 242 -15.11 11.18 37.62
C THR A 242 -15.85 11.35 38.96
N ALA A 243 -15.23 11.97 39.95
CA ALA A 243 -15.88 12.27 41.23
C ALA A 243 -17.05 13.27 41.06
N MET A 244 -16.87 14.33 40.27
CA MET A 244 -17.94 15.28 39.96
C MET A 244 -19.08 14.61 39.19
N MET A 245 -18.77 13.73 38.25
CA MET A 245 -19.77 12.99 37.47
C MET A 245 -20.59 12.05 38.36
N ALA A 246 -19.93 11.35 39.30
CA ALA A 246 -20.57 10.48 40.27
C ALA A 246 -21.51 11.27 41.21
N MET A 247 -21.07 12.43 41.70
CA MET A 247 -21.92 13.32 42.53
C MET A 247 -23.13 13.86 41.75
N ALA A 248 -22.93 14.29 40.50
CA ALA A 248 -24.00 14.77 39.66
C ALA A 248 -25.04 13.68 39.36
N THR A 249 -24.58 12.47 39.07
CA THR A 249 -25.44 11.31 38.82
C THR A 249 -26.23 10.92 40.07
N GLY A 250 -25.56 10.91 41.22
CA GLY A 250 -26.22 10.63 42.51
C GLY A 250 -27.26 11.70 42.89
N TRP A 251 -26.96 12.99 42.65
CA TRP A 251 -27.91 14.09 42.85
C TRP A 251 -29.10 13.97 41.90
N LEU A 252 -28.87 13.74 40.60
CA LEU A 252 -29.92 13.53 39.59
C LEU A 252 -30.84 12.34 39.99
N ALA A 253 -30.24 11.21 40.38
CA ALA A 253 -30.97 10.05 40.83
C ALA A 253 -31.86 10.41 42.08
N SER A 254 -31.31 11.15 43.04
CA SER A 254 -32.06 11.62 44.23
C SER A 254 -33.25 12.50 43.87
N VAL A 255 -33.07 13.38 42.86
CA VAL A 255 -34.17 14.27 42.39
C VAL A 255 -35.25 13.49 41.64
N ILE A 256 -34.86 12.57 40.75
CA ILE A 256 -35.82 11.80 39.93
C ILE A 256 -36.59 10.76 40.74
N PHE A 257 -35.95 10.12 41.70
CA PHE A 257 -36.55 9.06 42.50
C PHE A 257 -37.05 9.54 43.86
N ARG A 258 -37.02 10.85 44.11
CA ARG A 258 -37.63 11.42 45.33
C ARG A 258 -39.14 11.29 45.20
N LYS A 259 -39.71 10.26 45.86
CA LYS A 259 -41.15 10.16 46.10
C LYS A 259 -41.49 11.06 47.27
N ASP A 260 -42.42 12.03 47.06
CA ASP A 260 -43.12 12.75 48.12
C ASP A 260 -43.97 11.81 48.92
#